data_0b33fea57ffedede19205729d7bfcbab
#
_entry.id   0b33fea57ffedede19205729d7bfcbab
#
_cell.length_a   1.000
_cell.length_b   1.000
_cell.length_c   1.000
_cell.angle_alpha   90.00
_cell.angle_beta   90.00
_cell.angle_gamma   90.00
#
_symmetry.space_group_name_H-M   'P 1'
#
loop_
_entity.id
_entity.type
_entity.pdbx_description
1 polymer ?
#
loop_
_entity_poly.entity_id
_entity_poly.type
_entity_poly.pdbx_seq_one_letter_code
_entity_poly.pdbx_strand_id
1 'polypeptide(L)'
;ILTGAFLGRMDLVTNAVIDGGRNAVELAFTMAGVVAVWSGILKIAEKGGMIDALAEKMEPFLDFLFPEVPRGHAARRYISANFAANFLGLGWAATPAGLLAMEELAKLNGKTGRASNAMCMFLVVNMSSLQLVTVNILAYRAEYGSAAPAEIMGAGIAATLGTTLVGILLAKILEGRGKHCGF
;
A
#
# COMPACT_ATOMS: atom_id res chain seq x y z
N ILE A 1 -12.23 30.23 1.02
CA ILE A 1 -13.14 30.95 0.13
C ILE A 1 -14.15 31.75 0.97
N LEU A 2 -14.99 31.10 1.79
CA LEU A 2 -16.02 31.80 2.59
C LEU A 2 -15.42 32.93 3.47
N THR A 3 -14.35 32.64 4.20
CA THR A 3 -13.66 33.64 5.04
C THR A 3 -13.12 34.82 4.21
N GLY A 4 -12.57 34.56 3.03
CA GLY A 4 -12.10 35.60 2.13
C GLY A 4 -13.22 36.49 1.58
N ALA A 5 -14.38 35.89 1.29
CA ALA A 5 -15.55 36.61 0.86
C ALA A 5 -16.10 37.52 1.98
N PHE A 6 -16.19 37.02 3.20
CA PHE A 6 -16.64 37.79 4.36
C PHE A 6 -15.69 38.95 4.74
N LEU A 7 -14.38 38.76 4.52
CA LEU A 7 -13.36 39.78 4.85
C LEU A 7 -13.06 40.71 3.65
N GLY A 8 -13.78 40.60 2.54
CA GLY A 8 -13.56 41.42 1.34
C GLY A 8 -12.20 41.20 0.65
N ARG A 9 -11.54 40.03 0.87
CA ARG A 9 -10.21 39.71 0.36
C ARG A 9 -10.27 38.67 -0.75
N MET A 10 -11.18 38.84 -1.71
CA MET A 10 -11.36 37.90 -2.84
C MET A 10 -10.17 37.84 -3.79
N ASP A 11 -9.42 38.92 -3.91
CA ASP A 11 -8.15 38.98 -4.65
C ASP A 11 -7.13 37.95 -4.14
N LEU A 12 -6.97 37.84 -2.83
CA LEU A 12 -6.08 36.85 -2.22
C LEU A 12 -6.57 35.42 -2.43
N VAL A 13 -7.89 35.21 -2.42
CA VAL A 13 -8.48 33.90 -2.69
C VAL A 13 -8.22 33.51 -4.15
N THR A 14 -8.43 34.42 -5.07
CA THR A 14 -8.19 34.19 -6.50
C THR A 14 -6.73 33.85 -6.78
N ASN A 15 -5.81 34.65 -6.25
CA ASN A 15 -4.37 34.40 -6.39
C ASN A 15 -3.98 33.04 -5.79
N ALA A 16 -4.46 32.72 -4.59
CA ALA A 16 -4.19 31.44 -3.94
C ALA A 16 -4.73 30.24 -4.74
N VAL A 17 -5.86 30.39 -5.44
CA VAL A 17 -6.39 29.33 -6.32
C VAL A 17 -5.52 29.14 -7.56
N ILE A 18 -5.06 30.23 -8.19
CA ILE A 18 -4.20 30.18 -9.36
C ILE A 18 -2.83 29.58 -9.00
N ASP A 19 -2.22 30.07 -7.91
CA ASP A 19 -0.94 29.56 -7.42
C ASP A 19 -1.03 28.11 -6.97
N GLY A 20 -2.12 27.75 -6.27
CA GLY A 20 -2.39 26.39 -5.88
C GLY A 20 -2.55 25.44 -7.07
N GLY A 21 -3.23 25.89 -8.12
CA GLY A 21 -3.34 25.15 -9.38
C GLY A 21 -2.00 24.95 -10.08
N ARG A 22 -1.17 25.98 -10.13
CA ARG A 22 0.18 25.91 -10.69
C ARG A 22 1.06 24.94 -9.92
N ASN A 23 1.10 25.08 -8.59
CA ASN A 23 1.87 24.20 -7.72
C ASN A 23 1.40 22.73 -7.82
N ALA A 24 0.09 22.51 -7.96
CA ALA A 24 -0.46 21.15 -8.13
C ALA A 24 0.02 20.50 -9.44
N VAL A 25 0.07 21.25 -10.54
CA VAL A 25 0.59 20.77 -11.84
C VAL A 25 2.09 20.46 -11.74
N GLU A 26 2.88 21.36 -11.17
CA GLU A 26 4.31 21.18 -10.98
C GLU A 26 4.62 19.95 -10.12
N LEU A 27 3.92 19.81 -9.01
CA LEU A 27 4.00 18.63 -8.14
C LEU A 27 3.63 17.35 -8.88
N ALA A 28 2.56 17.37 -9.70
CA ALA A 28 2.13 16.20 -10.47
C ALA A 28 3.22 15.76 -11.47
N PHE A 29 3.90 16.68 -12.16
CA PHE A 29 5.02 16.34 -13.05
C PHE A 29 6.22 15.80 -12.29
N THR A 30 6.60 16.41 -11.18
CA THR A 30 7.69 15.93 -10.32
C THR A 30 7.40 14.52 -9.82
N MET A 31 6.20 14.28 -9.30
CA MET A 31 5.79 12.96 -8.81
C MET A 31 5.74 11.92 -9.94
N ALA A 32 5.25 12.28 -11.13
CA ALA A 32 5.25 11.40 -12.29
C ALA A 32 6.69 10.97 -12.66
N GLY A 33 7.64 11.91 -12.63
CA GLY A 33 9.06 11.63 -12.88
C GLY A 33 9.64 10.64 -11.86
N VAL A 34 9.44 10.89 -10.57
CA VAL A 34 9.91 10.01 -9.48
C VAL A 34 9.30 8.61 -9.61
N VAL A 35 7.99 8.52 -9.82
CA VAL A 35 7.28 7.26 -9.99
C VAL A 35 7.78 6.50 -11.23
N ALA A 36 8.03 7.19 -12.34
CA ALA A 36 8.54 6.57 -13.57
C ALA A 36 9.93 5.96 -13.37
N VAL A 37 10.87 6.69 -12.76
CA VAL A 37 12.22 6.18 -12.46
C VAL A 37 12.14 4.98 -11.53
N TRP A 38 11.39 5.08 -10.44
CA TRP A 38 11.23 4.01 -9.46
C TRP A 38 10.57 2.77 -10.06
N SER A 39 9.51 2.95 -10.87
CA SER A 39 8.85 1.87 -11.59
C SER A 39 9.79 1.17 -12.57
N GLY A 40 10.68 1.92 -13.23
CA GLY A 40 11.70 1.38 -14.10
C GLY A 40 12.69 0.47 -13.36
N ILE A 41 13.24 0.94 -12.22
CA ILE A 41 14.15 0.16 -11.37
C ILE A 41 13.48 -1.14 -10.91
N LEU A 42 12.24 -1.04 -10.51
CA LEU A 42 11.50 -2.19 -10.01
C LEU A 42 11.10 -3.17 -11.10
N LYS A 43 10.86 -2.69 -12.33
CA LYS A 43 10.66 -3.57 -13.48
C LYS A 43 11.91 -4.38 -13.82
N ILE A 44 13.09 -3.79 -13.60
CA ILE A 44 14.37 -4.51 -13.72
C ILE A 44 14.47 -5.59 -12.62
N ALA A 45 14.13 -5.26 -11.39
CA ALA A 45 14.13 -6.20 -10.27
C ALA A 45 13.13 -7.37 -10.48
N GLU A 46 11.94 -7.08 -11.01
CA GLU A 46 10.93 -8.08 -11.38
C GLU A 46 11.49 -9.04 -12.45
N LYS A 47 12.03 -8.49 -13.54
CA LYS A 47 12.63 -9.29 -14.61
C LYS A 47 13.88 -10.08 -14.15
N GLY A 48 14.58 -9.58 -13.15
CA GLY A 48 15.70 -10.24 -12.50
C GLY A 48 15.30 -11.38 -11.55
N GLY A 49 14.02 -11.69 -11.40
CA GLY A 49 13.52 -12.76 -10.52
C GLY A 49 13.54 -12.41 -9.02
N MET A 50 13.82 -11.16 -8.67
CA MET A 50 13.91 -10.75 -7.26
C MET A 50 12.55 -10.83 -6.57
N ILE A 51 11.46 -10.55 -7.29
CA ILE A 51 10.09 -10.65 -6.75
C ILE A 51 9.72 -12.11 -6.51
N ASP A 52 10.06 -13.01 -7.42
CA ASP A 52 9.80 -14.44 -7.28
C ASP A 52 10.61 -15.03 -6.11
N ALA A 53 11.88 -14.67 -5.98
CA ALA A 53 12.72 -15.09 -4.86
C ALA A 53 12.22 -14.57 -3.50
N LEU A 54 11.65 -13.34 -3.48
CA LEU A 54 11.03 -12.79 -2.28
C LEU A 54 9.72 -13.52 -1.94
N ALA A 55 8.92 -13.84 -2.96
CA ALA A 55 7.67 -14.60 -2.80
C ALA A 55 7.93 -16.00 -2.20
N GLU A 56 8.95 -16.71 -2.67
CA GLU A 56 9.35 -18.01 -2.12
C GLU A 56 9.75 -17.90 -0.64
N LYS A 57 10.52 -16.88 -0.27
CA LYS A 57 10.91 -16.64 1.12
C LYS A 57 9.75 -16.26 2.03
N MET A 58 8.67 -15.74 1.45
CA MET A 58 7.46 -15.35 2.18
C MET A 58 6.50 -16.52 2.44
N GLU A 59 6.70 -17.69 1.81
CA GLU A 59 5.82 -18.85 2.00
C GLU A 59 5.55 -19.21 3.47
N PRO A 60 6.54 -19.29 4.38
CA PRO A 60 6.27 -19.56 5.80
C PRO A 60 5.39 -18.50 6.46
N PHE A 61 5.55 -17.25 6.05
CA PHE A 61 4.75 -16.14 6.53
C PHE A 61 3.31 -16.22 6.00
N LEU A 62 3.15 -16.61 4.74
CA LEU A 62 1.84 -16.84 4.14
C LEU A 62 1.11 -18.03 4.78
N ASP A 63 1.81 -19.10 5.14
CA ASP A 63 1.22 -20.21 5.88
C ASP A 63 0.64 -19.79 7.23
N PHE A 64 1.35 -18.89 7.91
CA PHE A 64 0.89 -18.33 9.19
C PHE A 64 -0.33 -17.40 9.02
N LEU A 65 -0.29 -16.51 8.00
CA LEU A 65 -1.36 -15.53 7.79
C LEU A 65 -2.60 -16.13 7.14
N PHE A 66 -2.43 -17.07 6.21
CA PHE A 66 -3.48 -17.63 5.35
C PHE A 66 -3.53 -19.16 5.42
N PRO A 67 -3.75 -19.75 6.59
CA PRO A 67 -3.78 -21.21 6.74
C PRO A 67 -4.91 -21.88 5.93
N GLU A 68 -5.98 -21.12 5.64
CA GLU A 68 -7.13 -21.58 4.85
C GLU A 68 -6.86 -21.66 3.35
N VAL A 69 -5.79 -21.00 2.86
CA VAL A 69 -5.45 -20.97 1.43
C VAL A 69 -4.47 -22.10 1.11
N PRO A 70 -4.83 -23.08 0.25
CA PRO A 70 -3.94 -24.18 -0.07
C PRO A 70 -2.63 -23.75 -0.68
N ARG A 71 -1.54 -24.46 -0.37
CA ARG A 71 -0.25 -24.24 -1.04
C ARG A 71 -0.40 -24.51 -2.54
N GLY A 72 0.21 -23.66 -3.37
CA GLY A 72 0.12 -23.75 -4.83
C GLY A 72 -1.15 -23.13 -5.44
N HIS A 73 -2.10 -22.65 -4.62
CA HIS A 73 -3.28 -21.96 -5.15
C HIS A 73 -2.89 -20.58 -5.72
N ALA A 74 -3.55 -20.17 -6.82
CA ALA A 74 -3.27 -18.91 -7.52
C ALA A 74 -3.35 -17.68 -6.58
N ALA A 75 -4.25 -17.70 -5.58
CA ALA A 75 -4.37 -16.64 -4.59
C ALA A 75 -3.04 -16.36 -3.88
N ARG A 76 -2.27 -17.39 -3.48
CA ARG A 76 -0.99 -17.22 -2.80
C ARG A 76 0.02 -16.48 -3.66
N ARG A 77 0.11 -16.82 -4.93
CA ARG A 77 1.00 -16.16 -5.88
C ARG A 77 0.67 -14.66 -5.99
N TYR A 78 -0.61 -14.31 -6.11
CA TYR A 78 -1.03 -12.91 -6.19
C TYR A 78 -0.87 -12.17 -4.85
N ILE A 79 -1.12 -12.81 -3.71
CA ILE A 79 -0.85 -12.25 -2.38
C ILE A 79 0.65 -11.97 -2.23
N SER A 80 1.52 -12.91 -2.58
CA SER A 80 2.98 -12.74 -2.52
C SER A 80 3.44 -11.58 -3.40
N ALA A 81 2.94 -11.51 -4.64
CA ALA A 81 3.28 -10.42 -5.56
C ALA A 81 2.81 -9.06 -5.03
N ASN A 82 1.60 -9.00 -4.46
CA ASN A 82 1.07 -7.78 -3.84
C ASN A 82 1.91 -7.36 -2.62
N PHE A 83 2.25 -8.28 -1.74
CA PHE A 83 3.07 -8.00 -0.55
C PHE A 83 4.49 -7.58 -0.94
N ALA A 84 5.11 -8.27 -1.90
CA ALA A 84 6.42 -7.91 -2.41
C ALA A 84 6.42 -6.49 -2.99
N ALA A 85 5.41 -6.15 -3.78
CA ALA A 85 5.25 -4.83 -4.35
C ALA A 85 5.05 -3.75 -3.27
N ASN A 86 4.20 -3.98 -2.27
CA ASN A 86 4.00 -3.07 -1.16
C ASN A 86 5.27 -2.91 -0.31
N PHE A 87 5.95 -4.00 -0.01
CA PHE A 87 7.20 -4.00 0.75
C PHE A 87 8.29 -3.15 0.06
N LEU A 88 8.36 -3.22 -1.26
CA LEU A 88 9.27 -2.43 -2.08
C LEU A 88 8.78 -0.99 -2.32
N GLY A 89 7.65 -0.60 -1.77
CA GLY A 89 7.11 0.76 -1.91
C GLY A 89 6.38 1.04 -3.23
N LEU A 90 5.98 -0.01 -3.94
CA LEU A 90 5.34 0.02 -5.25
C LEU A 90 3.82 0.21 -5.20
N GLY A 91 3.27 0.99 -4.31
CA GLY A 91 1.83 1.08 -4.05
C GLY A 91 0.92 0.91 -5.27
N TRP A 92 1.21 1.61 -6.39
CA TRP A 92 0.42 1.52 -7.63
C TRP A 92 0.53 0.17 -8.33
N ALA A 93 1.73 -0.46 -8.35
CA ALA A 93 1.94 -1.76 -8.97
C ALA A 93 1.40 -2.91 -8.11
N ALA A 94 1.22 -2.70 -6.82
CA ALA A 94 0.59 -3.67 -5.92
C ALA A 94 -0.91 -3.83 -6.18
N THR A 95 -1.60 -2.79 -6.65
CA THR A 95 -3.05 -2.78 -6.83
C THR A 95 -3.58 -3.88 -7.76
N PRO A 96 -3.06 -4.08 -8.99
CA PRO A 96 -3.54 -5.15 -9.85
C PRO A 96 -3.37 -6.54 -9.24
N ALA A 97 -2.22 -6.81 -8.61
CA ALA A 97 -1.97 -8.07 -7.92
C ALA A 97 -2.94 -8.25 -6.73
N GLY A 98 -3.24 -7.17 -5.99
CA GLY A 98 -4.20 -7.18 -4.89
C GLY A 98 -5.62 -7.50 -5.34
N LEU A 99 -6.07 -6.95 -6.46
CA LEU A 99 -7.39 -7.24 -7.04
C LEU A 99 -7.50 -8.71 -7.48
N LEU A 100 -6.47 -9.24 -8.15
CA LEU A 100 -6.42 -10.65 -8.56
C LEU A 100 -6.36 -11.59 -7.34
N ALA A 101 -5.61 -11.23 -6.29
CA ALA A 101 -5.58 -11.98 -5.04
C ALA A 101 -6.97 -12.05 -4.42
N MET A 102 -7.68 -10.92 -4.34
CA MET A 102 -9.02 -10.85 -3.77
C MET A 102 -10.04 -11.64 -4.60
N GLU A 103 -9.93 -11.61 -5.94
CA GLU A 103 -10.78 -12.40 -6.84
C GLU A 103 -10.59 -13.90 -6.59
N GLU A 104 -9.35 -14.37 -6.49
CA GLU A 104 -9.06 -15.79 -6.22
C GLU A 104 -9.50 -16.20 -4.82
N LEU A 105 -9.34 -15.34 -3.81
CA LEU A 105 -9.87 -15.58 -2.47
C LEU A 105 -11.40 -15.65 -2.45
N ALA A 106 -12.07 -14.81 -3.25
CA ALA A 106 -13.53 -14.85 -3.40
C ALA A 106 -14.02 -16.15 -4.05
N LYS A 107 -13.28 -16.69 -5.04
CA LYS A 107 -13.57 -18.00 -5.64
C LYS A 107 -13.47 -19.13 -4.60
N LEU A 108 -12.43 -19.12 -3.77
CA LEU A 108 -12.27 -20.07 -2.66
C LEU A 108 -13.39 -19.97 -1.64
N ASN A 109 -13.88 -18.77 -1.38
CA ASN A 109 -14.95 -18.51 -0.42
C ASN A 109 -16.35 -18.98 -0.89
N GLY A 110 -16.50 -19.38 -2.16
CA GLY A 110 -17.73 -19.99 -2.67
C GLY A 110 -18.94 -19.07 -2.75
N LYS A 111 -18.74 -17.76 -2.97
CA LYS A 111 -19.81 -16.74 -3.14
C LYS A 111 -20.81 -16.68 -1.96
N THR A 112 -20.33 -16.85 -0.76
CA THR A 112 -21.17 -16.86 0.47
C THR A 112 -21.80 -15.50 0.81
N GLY A 113 -21.46 -14.43 0.08
CA GLY A 113 -21.90 -13.05 0.39
C GLY A 113 -21.21 -12.43 1.62
N ARG A 114 -20.30 -13.17 2.26
CA ARG A 114 -19.50 -12.70 3.40
C ARG A 114 -18.02 -12.87 3.09
N ALA A 115 -17.18 -11.98 3.61
CA ALA A 115 -15.73 -12.11 3.49
C ALA A 115 -15.22 -13.29 4.34
N SER A 116 -14.29 -14.09 3.79
CA SER A 116 -13.57 -15.10 4.56
C SER A 116 -12.50 -14.47 5.45
N ASN A 117 -12.01 -15.24 6.45
CA ASN A 117 -10.90 -14.78 7.29
C ASN A 117 -9.67 -14.42 6.46
N ALA A 118 -9.37 -15.19 5.41
CA ALA A 118 -8.29 -14.89 4.49
C ALA A 118 -8.49 -13.56 3.76
N MET A 119 -9.70 -13.23 3.30
CA MET A 119 -10.00 -11.94 2.69
C MET A 119 -9.83 -10.79 3.69
N CYS A 120 -10.33 -10.94 4.91
CA CYS A 120 -10.18 -9.94 5.98
C CYS A 120 -8.70 -9.73 6.34
N MET A 121 -7.94 -10.81 6.53
CA MET A 121 -6.51 -10.75 6.83
C MET A 121 -5.73 -10.04 5.70
N PHE A 122 -6.05 -10.37 4.45
CA PHE A 122 -5.43 -9.73 3.30
C PHE A 122 -5.68 -8.22 3.28
N LEU A 123 -6.91 -7.78 3.55
CA LEU A 123 -7.25 -6.36 3.65
C LEU A 123 -6.53 -5.68 4.82
N VAL A 124 -6.50 -6.29 6.00
CA VAL A 124 -5.81 -5.74 7.18
C VAL A 124 -4.34 -5.49 6.89
N VAL A 125 -3.64 -6.48 6.30
CA VAL A 125 -2.21 -6.34 5.97
C VAL A 125 -1.98 -5.28 4.90
N ASN A 126 -2.83 -5.20 3.87
CA ASN A 126 -2.72 -4.15 2.84
C ASN A 126 -3.00 -2.75 3.40
N MET A 127 -4.00 -2.60 4.26
CA MET A 127 -4.34 -1.30 4.86
C MET A 127 -3.30 -0.83 5.86
N SER A 128 -2.57 -1.73 6.53
CA SER A 128 -1.47 -1.39 7.43
C SER A 128 -0.23 -0.88 6.69
N SER A 129 -0.19 -1.06 5.35
CA SER A 129 0.81 -0.48 4.44
C SER A 129 2.26 -0.71 4.86
N LEU A 130 2.63 -1.98 5.11
CA LEU A 130 4.02 -2.31 5.42
C LEU A 130 4.93 -1.95 4.23
N GLN A 131 5.70 -0.88 4.36
CA GLN A 131 6.60 -0.37 3.33
C GLN A 131 8.01 -0.20 3.90
N LEU A 132 9.03 -0.70 3.20
CA LEU A 132 10.43 -0.37 3.50
C LEU A 132 10.81 1.00 2.96
N VAL A 133 10.29 1.36 1.81
CA VAL A 133 10.59 2.62 1.15
C VAL A 133 9.29 3.39 0.89
N THR A 134 9.12 4.49 1.60
CA THR A 134 7.98 5.40 1.43
C THR A 134 8.27 6.40 0.32
N VAL A 135 8.33 5.93 -0.94
CA VAL A 135 8.76 6.71 -2.12
C VAL A 135 8.03 8.04 -2.22
N ASN A 136 6.72 8.05 -2.05
CA ASN A 136 5.92 9.27 -2.16
C ASN A 136 6.29 10.31 -1.10
N ILE A 137 6.52 9.88 0.14
CA ILE A 137 6.91 10.80 1.23
C ILE A 137 8.32 11.34 1.00
N LEU A 138 9.24 10.50 0.51
CA LEU A 138 10.58 10.94 0.14
C LEU A 138 10.54 11.99 -0.97
N ALA A 139 9.74 11.77 -2.00
CA ALA A 139 9.57 12.72 -3.09
C ALA A 139 8.99 14.05 -2.60
N TYR A 140 7.94 14.05 -1.79
CA TYR A 140 7.40 15.27 -1.20
C TYR A 140 8.43 16.00 -0.33
N ARG A 141 9.15 15.29 0.52
CA ARG A 141 10.18 15.92 1.35
C ARG A 141 11.31 16.54 0.54
N ALA A 142 11.73 15.88 -0.54
CA ALA A 142 12.72 16.42 -1.45
C ALA A 142 12.21 17.68 -2.16
N GLU A 143 10.98 17.66 -2.69
CA GLU A 143 10.33 18.77 -3.37
C GLU A 143 10.19 20.00 -2.47
N TYR A 144 9.81 19.80 -1.21
CA TYR A 144 9.68 20.88 -0.23
C TYR A 144 11.00 21.25 0.46
N GLY A 145 12.15 20.90 -0.13
CA GLY A 145 13.46 21.37 0.29
C GLY A 145 14.00 20.81 1.58
N SER A 146 13.58 19.59 1.98
CA SER A 146 14.15 18.92 3.14
C SER A 146 15.63 18.63 2.93
N ALA A 147 16.48 19.03 3.88
CA ALA A 147 17.92 18.79 3.84
C ALA A 147 18.27 17.28 3.90
N ALA A 148 17.42 16.47 4.51
CA ALA A 148 17.60 15.03 4.63
C ALA A 148 16.26 14.29 4.41
N PRO A 149 15.79 14.14 3.16
CA PRO A 149 14.50 13.50 2.87
C PRO A 149 14.39 12.07 3.39
N ALA A 150 15.48 11.31 3.37
CA ALA A 150 15.53 9.89 3.74
C ALA A 150 15.52 9.64 5.27
N GLU A 151 15.70 10.64 6.09
CA GLU A 151 15.76 10.49 7.57
C GLU A 151 14.47 9.88 8.15
N ILE A 152 13.33 10.14 7.51
CA ILE A 152 12.02 9.61 7.96
C ILE A 152 11.86 8.10 7.73
N MET A 153 12.71 7.47 6.92
CA MET A 153 12.55 6.06 6.55
C MET A 153 12.56 5.14 7.78
N GLY A 154 13.50 5.34 8.71
CA GLY A 154 13.58 4.53 9.92
C GLY A 154 12.31 4.62 10.77
N ALA A 155 11.83 5.83 11.01
CA ALA A 155 10.60 6.06 11.76
C ALA A 155 9.37 5.50 11.01
N GLY A 156 9.32 5.66 9.69
CA GLY A 156 8.26 5.12 8.84
C GLY A 156 8.19 3.60 8.88
N ILE A 157 9.33 2.91 8.76
CA ILE A 157 9.42 1.45 8.88
C ILE A 157 8.94 0.99 10.26
N ALA A 158 9.42 1.62 11.34
CA ALA A 158 9.00 1.27 12.70
C ALA A 158 7.49 1.44 12.91
N ALA A 159 6.92 2.55 12.43
CA ALA A 159 5.49 2.83 12.51
C ALA A 159 4.65 1.81 11.71
N THR A 160 5.03 1.52 10.47
CA THR A 160 4.30 0.57 9.62
C THR A 160 4.44 -0.88 10.11
N LEU A 161 5.59 -1.28 10.65
CA LEU A 161 5.75 -2.56 11.34
C LEU A 161 4.84 -2.65 12.56
N GLY A 162 4.81 -1.62 13.39
CA GLY A 162 3.94 -1.58 14.58
C GLY A 162 2.47 -1.71 14.22
N THR A 163 1.98 -0.93 13.26
CA THR A 163 0.58 -1.00 12.80
C THR A 163 0.24 -2.35 12.18
N THR A 164 1.14 -2.93 11.39
CA THR A 164 0.94 -4.26 10.77
C THR A 164 0.88 -5.35 11.83
N LEU A 165 1.79 -5.34 12.81
CA LEU A 165 1.78 -6.32 13.90
C LEU A 165 0.50 -6.25 14.72
N VAL A 166 0.07 -5.04 15.11
CA VAL A 166 -1.19 -4.85 15.84
C VAL A 166 -2.38 -5.31 15.00
N GLY A 167 -2.41 -4.95 13.72
CA GLY A 167 -3.47 -5.38 12.80
C GLY A 167 -3.57 -6.90 12.68
N ILE A 168 -2.44 -7.60 12.48
CA ILE A 168 -2.38 -9.06 12.40
C ILE A 168 -2.83 -9.70 13.71
N LEU A 169 -2.35 -9.20 14.85
CA LEU A 169 -2.73 -9.73 16.18
C LEU A 169 -4.23 -9.60 16.40
N LEU A 170 -4.81 -8.44 16.14
CA LEU A 170 -6.25 -8.22 16.26
C LEU A 170 -7.04 -9.11 15.31
N ALA A 171 -6.63 -9.23 14.05
CA ALA A 171 -7.28 -10.11 13.09
C ALA A 171 -7.23 -11.57 13.55
N LYS A 172 -6.11 -12.06 14.05
CA LYS A 172 -5.96 -13.43 14.57
C LYS A 172 -6.80 -13.69 15.83
N ILE A 173 -6.89 -12.72 16.74
CA ILE A 173 -7.75 -12.83 17.93
C ILE A 173 -9.24 -12.93 17.53
N LEU A 174 -9.65 -12.12 16.56
CA LEU A 174 -11.03 -12.10 16.06
C LEU A 174 -11.36 -13.37 15.26
N GLU A 175 -10.42 -13.88 14.45
CA GLU A 175 -10.53 -15.15 13.74
C GLU A 175 -10.81 -16.33 14.70
N GLY A 176 -10.13 -16.37 15.86
CA GLY A 176 -10.33 -17.38 16.89
C GLY A 176 -11.68 -17.29 17.62
N ARG A 177 -12.37 -16.14 17.56
CA ARG A 177 -13.66 -15.90 18.24
C ARG A 177 -14.89 -16.10 17.35
N GLY A 178 -14.72 -16.12 16.03
CA GLY A 178 -15.84 -16.29 15.10
C GLY A 178 -15.39 -17.01 13.84
N LYS A 179 -16.20 -17.97 13.38
CA LYS A 179 -15.91 -18.70 12.14
C LYS A 179 -15.97 -17.82 10.88
N HIS A 180 -16.38 -16.56 11.01
CA HIS A 180 -16.42 -15.58 9.91
C HIS A 180 -16.25 -14.15 10.47
N CYS A 181 -15.56 -13.26 9.75
CA CYS A 181 -15.65 -11.82 9.97
C CYS A 181 -17.13 -11.40 9.76
N GLY A 182 -17.91 -11.42 10.82
CA GLY A 182 -19.29 -10.96 10.80
C GLY A 182 -19.33 -9.45 11.07
N PHE A 183 -19.43 -8.62 10.04
CA PHE A 183 -20.09 -7.33 10.06
C PHE A 183 -21.36 -7.42 9.22
#